data_372cb769785e4dd37f76fbdeabee4d85
#
_entry.id   372cb769785e4dd37f76fbdeabee4d85
#
_cell.length_a   1.000
_cell.length_b   1.000
_cell.length_c   1.000
_cell.angle_alpha   90.00
_cell.angle_beta   90.00
_cell.angle_gamma   90.00
#
_symmetry.space_group_name_H-M   'P 1'
#
loop_
_entity.id
_entity.type
_entity.pdbx_description
1 polymer ?
#
loop_
_entity_poly.entity_id
_entity_poly.type
_entity_poly.pdbx_seq_one_letter_code
_entity_poly.pdbx_strand_id
1 'polypeptide(L)'
;MGPYFTVSPMLTEEEARAIREFLERKSAAEKRMRKESTAQRNRPALEAMKAVRRISETIVHLLDGFSLEVVKGRSVHELLADACRRLERSGVIVDADVVIEELRRRESLGGLGVPGTTLALYHARSFAVLRPSLTMYRLDAPQTVPGMDGEPMEINTVVLLLGPSDADKEMLTVLSEVSSLLVKDEQSLAVLAHGGEEEVYSLVSAHLEQFFDHYWTSMKE
;
A
#
# COMPACT_ATOMS: atom_id res chain seq x y z
N MET A 1 32.93 38.01 -9.91
CA MET A 1 34.26 38.44 -10.44
C MET A 1 35.19 37.25 -10.28
N GLY A 2 35.58 36.61 -11.37
CA GLY A 2 36.56 35.52 -11.37
C GLY A 2 37.98 36.08 -11.23
N PRO A 3 38.94 35.35 -10.62
CA PRO A 3 40.30 35.78 -10.49
C PRO A 3 40.91 35.87 -11.88
N TYR A 4 41.37 37.07 -12.26
CA TYR A 4 42.19 37.27 -13.44
C TYR A 4 43.59 36.74 -13.12
N PHE A 5 43.96 35.60 -13.68
CA PHE A 5 45.32 35.13 -13.68
C PHE A 5 46.09 35.88 -14.81
N THR A 6 46.93 36.83 -14.44
CA THR A 6 47.93 37.38 -15.35
C THR A 6 48.97 36.31 -15.60
N VAL A 7 49.01 35.80 -16.81
CA VAL A 7 50.03 34.83 -17.26
C VAL A 7 51.40 35.56 -17.26
N SER A 8 52.38 35.01 -16.54
CA SER A 8 53.74 35.51 -16.54
C SER A 8 54.28 35.54 -17.98
N PRO A 9 54.99 36.58 -18.38
CA PRO A 9 55.57 36.73 -19.76
C PRO A 9 56.64 35.69 -20.08
N MET A 10 56.94 34.74 -19.17
CA MET A 10 57.92 33.67 -19.36
C MET A 10 57.32 32.31 -19.72
N LEU A 11 55.99 32.18 -19.85
CA LEU A 11 55.34 30.93 -20.28
C LEU A 11 55.22 30.92 -21.82
N THR A 12 55.59 29.82 -22.43
CA THR A 12 55.31 29.54 -23.83
C THR A 12 53.84 29.46 -24.11
N GLU A 13 53.35 29.72 -25.32
CA GLU A 13 51.94 29.59 -25.69
C GLU A 13 51.41 28.16 -25.43
N GLU A 14 52.24 27.15 -25.58
CA GLU A 14 51.90 25.74 -25.37
C GLU A 14 51.70 25.44 -23.88
N GLU A 15 52.55 25.95 -23.00
CA GLU A 15 52.38 25.82 -21.55
C GLU A 15 51.16 26.57 -21.05
N ALA A 16 50.89 27.76 -21.56
CA ALA A 16 49.70 28.53 -21.21
C ALA A 16 48.41 27.85 -21.66
N ARG A 17 48.40 27.12 -22.79
CA ARG A 17 47.29 26.31 -23.26
C ARG A 17 47.09 25.09 -22.38
N ALA A 18 48.15 24.36 -22.04
CA ALA A 18 48.09 23.19 -21.17
C ALA A 18 47.55 23.55 -19.78
N ILE A 19 47.96 24.67 -19.20
CA ILE A 19 47.46 25.17 -17.93
C ILE A 19 45.95 25.52 -18.01
N ARG A 20 45.51 26.16 -19.09
CA ARG A 20 44.07 26.45 -19.28
C ARG A 20 43.24 25.19 -19.38
N GLU A 21 43.65 24.23 -20.19
CA GLU A 21 42.97 22.93 -20.32
C GLU A 21 42.93 22.19 -18.98
N PHE A 22 43.99 22.21 -18.19
CA PHE A 22 44.03 21.60 -16.86
C PHE A 22 43.05 22.28 -15.90
N LEU A 23 43.00 23.60 -15.87
CA LEU A 23 42.07 24.37 -15.00
C LEU A 23 40.61 24.14 -15.40
N GLU A 24 40.32 24.04 -16.70
CA GLU A 24 38.97 23.73 -17.18
C GLU A 24 38.53 22.31 -16.77
N ARG A 25 39.41 21.31 -16.94
CA ARG A 25 39.15 19.93 -16.48
C ARG A 25 38.95 19.85 -14.97
N LYS A 26 39.78 20.56 -14.20
CA LYS A 26 39.64 20.62 -12.73
C LYS A 26 38.32 21.25 -12.32
N SER A 27 37.94 22.39 -12.91
CA SER A 27 36.68 23.07 -12.64
C SER A 27 35.46 22.19 -13.00
N ALA A 28 35.51 21.48 -14.12
CA ALA A 28 34.47 20.56 -14.54
C ALA A 28 34.33 19.36 -13.56
N ALA A 29 35.48 18.81 -13.11
CA ALA A 29 35.49 17.72 -12.12
C ALA A 29 34.94 18.18 -10.78
N GLU A 30 35.32 19.37 -10.29
CA GLU A 30 34.79 19.94 -9.04
C GLU A 30 33.28 20.20 -9.10
N LYS A 31 32.75 20.69 -10.22
CA LYS A 31 31.31 20.89 -10.44
C LYS A 31 30.57 19.55 -10.44
N ARG A 32 31.14 18.51 -11.04
CA ARG A 32 30.57 17.16 -11.08
C ARG A 32 30.52 16.55 -9.67
N MET A 33 31.59 16.58 -8.90
CA MET A 33 31.67 16.13 -7.53
C MET A 33 30.66 16.84 -6.62
N ARG A 34 30.53 18.18 -6.78
CA ARG A 34 29.56 18.98 -6.00
C ARG A 34 28.13 18.61 -6.34
N LYS A 35 27.81 18.32 -7.61
CA LYS A 35 26.50 17.88 -8.07
C LYS A 35 26.16 16.46 -7.53
N GLU A 36 27.11 15.54 -7.58
CA GLU A 36 26.96 14.17 -7.05
C GLU A 36 26.79 14.19 -5.53
N SER A 37 27.58 14.98 -4.79
CA SER A 37 27.44 15.15 -3.32
C SER A 37 26.08 15.72 -2.93
N THR A 38 25.56 16.70 -3.69
CA THR A 38 24.24 17.28 -3.42
C THR A 38 23.13 16.27 -3.71
N ALA A 39 23.21 15.51 -4.81
CA ALA A 39 22.26 14.48 -5.14
C ALA A 39 22.25 13.36 -4.08
N GLN A 40 23.41 12.94 -3.60
CA GLN A 40 23.53 11.92 -2.56
C GLN A 40 22.99 12.40 -1.20
N ARG A 41 23.17 13.67 -0.86
CA ARG A 41 22.65 14.28 0.39
C ARG A 41 21.13 14.40 0.40
N ASN A 42 20.50 14.60 -0.77
CA ASN A 42 19.04 14.73 -0.88
C ASN A 42 18.32 13.39 -1.09
N ARG A 43 19.05 12.30 -1.30
CA ARG A 43 18.48 10.98 -1.55
C ARG A 43 17.54 10.49 -0.44
N PRO A 44 17.89 10.60 0.87
CA PRO A 44 16.98 10.18 1.94
C PRO A 44 15.66 10.96 1.93
N ALA A 45 15.70 12.28 1.76
CA ALA A 45 14.48 13.09 1.68
C ALA A 45 13.59 12.72 0.49
N LEU A 46 14.19 12.42 -0.66
CA LEU A 46 13.45 11.96 -1.83
C LEU A 46 12.79 10.58 -1.60
N GLU A 47 13.49 9.64 -0.97
CA GLU A 47 12.90 8.33 -0.64
C GLU A 47 11.78 8.46 0.38
N ALA A 48 11.93 9.34 1.39
CA ALA A 48 10.87 9.67 2.33
C ALA A 48 9.60 10.21 1.63
N MET A 49 9.78 11.15 0.71
CA MET A 49 8.66 11.70 -0.08
C MET A 49 7.97 10.63 -0.94
N LYS A 50 8.72 9.71 -1.54
CA LYS A 50 8.16 8.58 -2.29
C LYS A 50 7.37 7.64 -1.40
N ALA A 51 7.88 7.33 -0.20
CA ALA A 51 7.21 6.46 0.75
C ALA A 51 5.86 7.05 1.19
N VAL A 52 5.84 8.33 1.57
CA VAL A 52 4.61 9.07 1.93
C VAL A 52 3.60 9.05 0.78
N ARG A 53 4.06 9.31 -0.44
CA ARG A 53 3.20 9.27 -1.63
C ARG A 53 2.56 7.88 -1.82
N ARG A 54 3.33 6.80 -1.71
CA ARG A 54 2.83 5.42 -1.87
C ARG A 54 1.79 5.07 -0.81
N ILE A 55 2.02 5.46 0.45
CA ILE A 55 1.03 5.29 1.53
C ILE A 55 -0.25 6.04 1.20
N SER A 56 -0.16 7.31 0.83
CA SER A 56 -1.34 8.11 0.47
C SER A 56 -2.12 7.51 -0.69
N GLU A 57 -1.44 7.10 -1.77
CA GLU A 57 -2.06 6.47 -2.94
C GLU A 57 -2.77 5.15 -2.55
N THR A 58 -2.16 4.35 -1.68
CA THR A 58 -2.75 3.11 -1.19
C THR A 58 -4.02 3.37 -0.37
N ILE A 59 -3.97 4.31 0.57
CA ILE A 59 -5.13 4.71 1.38
C ILE A 59 -6.27 5.20 0.49
N VAL A 60 -5.98 6.08 -0.45
CA VAL A 60 -6.98 6.60 -1.40
C VAL A 60 -7.64 5.46 -2.18
N HIS A 61 -6.87 4.52 -2.72
CA HIS A 61 -7.43 3.38 -3.44
C HIS A 61 -8.34 2.49 -2.58
N LEU A 62 -7.98 2.26 -1.32
CA LEU A 62 -8.81 1.47 -0.40
C LEU A 62 -10.11 2.18 -0.06
N LEU A 63 -10.07 3.50 0.19
CA LEU A 63 -11.24 4.28 0.57
C LEU A 63 -12.16 4.59 -0.61
N ASP A 64 -11.61 4.96 -1.78
CA ASP A 64 -12.41 5.22 -2.99
C ASP A 64 -13.10 3.96 -3.52
N GLY A 65 -12.50 2.79 -3.32
CA GLY A 65 -13.04 1.50 -3.73
C GLY A 65 -13.85 0.80 -2.65
N PHE A 66 -14.00 1.40 -1.46
CA PHE A 66 -14.73 0.78 -0.36
C PHE A 66 -16.23 0.67 -0.67
N SER A 67 -16.80 -0.48 -0.32
CA SER A 67 -18.24 -0.69 -0.32
C SER A 67 -18.63 -1.72 0.74
N LEU A 68 -19.85 -1.60 1.28
CA LEU A 68 -20.48 -2.59 2.14
C LEU A 68 -21.84 -2.96 1.55
N GLU A 69 -21.95 -4.22 1.11
CA GLU A 69 -23.15 -4.72 0.44
C GLU A 69 -23.85 -5.79 1.30
N VAL A 70 -25.19 -5.80 1.27
CA VAL A 70 -25.99 -6.89 1.85
C VAL A 70 -26.26 -7.93 0.78
N VAL A 71 -25.84 -9.17 1.00
CA VAL A 71 -25.96 -10.28 0.06
C VAL A 71 -26.93 -11.32 0.59
N LYS A 72 -27.86 -11.75 -0.27
CA LYS A 72 -28.93 -12.69 0.10
C LYS A 72 -28.80 -14.02 -0.66
N GLY A 73 -29.02 -15.12 0.09
CA GLY A 73 -29.20 -16.45 -0.47
C GLY A 73 -27.98 -17.02 -1.19
N ARG A 74 -26.76 -16.57 -0.84
CA ARG A 74 -25.50 -17.03 -1.46
C ARG A 74 -24.54 -17.59 -0.41
N SER A 75 -23.80 -18.60 -0.80
CA SER A 75 -22.64 -19.05 -0.04
C SER A 75 -21.48 -18.03 -0.13
N VAL A 76 -20.58 -18.06 0.86
CA VAL A 76 -19.38 -17.22 0.87
C VAL A 76 -18.56 -17.40 -0.42
N HIS A 77 -18.41 -18.62 -0.91
CA HIS A 77 -17.67 -18.89 -2.15
C HIS A 77 -18.32 -18.28 -3.40
N GLU A 78 -19.66 -18.36 -3.51
CA GLU A 78 -20.40 -17.71 -4.61
C GLU A 78 -20.29 -16.18 -4.52
N LEU A 79 -20.38 -15.64 -3.30
CA LEU A 79 -20.18 -14.23 -3.03
C LEU A 79 -18.80 -13.74 -3.49
N LEU A 80 -17.73 -14.43 -3.07
CA LEU A 80 -16.35 -14.08 -3.43
C LEU A 80 -16.13 -14.17 -4.94
N ALA A 81 -16.68 -15.20 -5.60
CA ALA A 81 -16.59 -15.31 -7.07
C ALA A 81 -17.27 -14.13 -7.77
N ASP A 82 -18.46 -13.74 -7.34
CA ASP A 82 -19.16 -12.58 -7.90
C ASP A 82 -18.45 -11.26 -7.59
N ALA A 83 -17.90 -11.11 -6.39
CA ALA A 83 -17.09 -9.95 -6.02
C ALA A 83 -15.86 -9.80 -6.92
N CYS A 84 -15.10 -10.87 -7.13
CA CYS A 84 -13.95 -10.86 -8.03
C CYS A 84 -14.34 -10.49 -9.47
N ARG A 85 -15.44 -11.05 -10.02
CA ARG A 85 -15.92 -10.69 -11.35
C ARG A 85 -16.38 -9.23 -11.46
N ARG A 86 -16.90 -8.63 -10.38
CA ARG A 86 -17.21 -7.19 -10.36
C ARG A 86 -15.94 -6.35 -10.35
N LEU A 87 -14.95 -6.72 -9.55
CA LEU A 87 -13.66 -6.05 -9.50
C LEU A 87 -12.89 -6.14 -10.83
N GLU A 88 -13.04 -7.26 -11.57
CA GLU A 88 -12.50 -7.40 -12.92
C GLU A 88 -13.17 -6.42 -13.88
N ARG A 89 -14.50 -6.33 -13.89
CA ARG A 89 -15.25 -5.38 -14.74
C ARG A 89 -14.92 -3.91 -14.41
N SER A 90 -14.58 -3.60 -13.18
CA SER A 90 -14.16 -2.25 -12.76
C SER A 90 -12.67 -1.97 -12.96
N GLY A 91 -11.90 -2.95 -13.48
CA GLY A 91 -10.47 -2.79 -13.73
C GLY A 91 -9.60 -2.72 -12.46
N VAL A 92 -10.08 -3.28 -11.34
CA VAL A 92 -9.29 -3.45 -10.12
C VAL A 92 -8.39 -4.68 -10.24
N ILE A 93 -8.91 -5.73 -10.87
CA ILE A 93 -8.19 -6.96 -11.17
C ILE A 93 -8.29 -7.27 -12.68
N VAL A 94 -7.37 -8.07 -13.20
CA VAL A 94 -7.33 -8.44 -14.64
C VAL A 94 -7.83 -9.85 -14.92
N ASP A 95 -7.94 -10.69 -13.89
CA ASP A 95 -8.37 -12.09 -14.00
C ASP A 95 -9.04 -12.54 -12.71
N ALA A 96 -10.37 -12.66 -12.74
CA ALA A 96 -11.16 -13.05 -11.57
C ALA A 96 -10.89 -14.50 -11.16
N ASP A 97 -10.70 -15.41 -12.11
CA ASP A 97 -10.54 -16.83 -11.81
C ASP A 97 -9.21 -17.09 -11.08
N VAL A 98 -8.15 -16.38 -11.45
CA VAL A 98 -6.86 -16.42 -10.73
C VAL A 98 -7.02 -15.98 -9.28
N VAL A 99 -7.70 -14.86 -9.03
CA VAL A 99 -7.88 -14.34 -7.66
C VAL A 99 -8.77 -15.28 -6.83
N ILE A 100 -9.84 -15.82 -7.42
CA ILE A 100 -10.73 -16.80 -6.75
C ILE A 100 -9.93 -18.04 -6.32
N GLU A 101 -9.06 -18.55 -7.17
CA GLU A 101 -8.25 -19.72 -6.85
C GLU A 101 -7.21 -19.43 -5.75
N GLU A 102 -6.63 -18.24 -5.75
CA GLU A 102 -5.73 -17.81 -4.67
C GLU A 102 -6.45 -17.65 -3.33
N LEU A 103 -7.69 -17.13 -3.31
CA LEU A 103 -8.51 -17.07 -2.10
C LEU A 103 -8.84 -18.46 -1.57
N ARG A 104 -9.23 -19.41 -2.43
CA ARG A 104 -9.47 -20.80 -2.06
C ARG A 104 -8.22 -21.48 -1.51
N ARG A 105 -7.09 -21.26 -2.17
CA ARG A 105 -5.80 -21.78 -1.69
C ARG A 105 -5.44 -21.19 -0.32
N ARG A 106 -5.70 -19.90 -0.10
CA ARG A 106 -5.45 -19.28 1.22
C ARG A 106 -6.34 -19.87 2.30
N GLU A 107 -7.62 -20.11 2.01
CA GLU A 107 -8.56 -20.74 2.93
C GLU A 107 -8.14 -22.17 3.27
N SER A 108 -7.64 -22.94 2.30
CA SER A 108 -7.16 -24.31 2.53
C SER A 108 -5.90 -24.41 3.42
N LEU A 109 -5.13 -23.32 3.56
CA LEU A 109 -3.95 -23.25 4.42
C LEU A 109 -4.28 -22.92 5.88
N GLY A 110 -5.49 -22.48 6.16
CA GLY A 110 -5.97 -22.14 7.50
C GLY A 110 -7.27 -21.34 7.43
N GLY A 111 -8.06 -21.42 8.47
CA GLY A 111 -9.32 -20.71 8.55
C GLY A 111 -9.18 -19.19 8.43
N LEU A 112 -10.23 -18.53 8.02
CA LEU A 112 -10.28 -17.08 7.77
C LEU A 112 -11.27 -16.35 8.68
N GLY A 113 -12.06 -17.11 9.45
CA GLY A 113 -12.92 -16.55 10.49
C GLY A 113 -12.10 -15.97 11.64
N VAL A 114 -12.44 -14.77 12.10
CA VAL A 114 -11.74 -14.09 13.21
C VAL A 114 -12.33 -14.54 14.54
N PRO A 115 -11.59 -15.29 15.38
CA PRO A 115 -12.12 -15.88 16.62
C PRO A 115 -12.75 -14.83 17.54
N GLY A 116 -13.86 -15.18 18.18
CA GLY A 116 -14.61 -14.29 19.08
C GLY A 116 -15.45 -13.23 18.37
N THR A 117 -15.56 -13.28 17.03
CA THR A 117 -16.35 -12.37 16.22
C THR A 117 -17.30 -13.11 15.27
N THR A 118 -18.09 -12.35 14.50
CA THR A 118 -18.88 -12.87 13.37
C THR A 118 -18.27 -12.47 12.01
N LEU A 119 -16.97 -12.18 12.00
CA LEU A 119 -16.24 -11.68 10.83
C LEU A 119 -15.34 -12.77 10.23
N ALA A 120 -15.19 -12.76 8.91
CA ALA A 120 -14.14 -13.50 8.23
C ALA A 120 -13.32 -12.55 7.33
N LEU A 121 -11.98 -12.66 7.39
CA LEU A 121 -11.07 -11.88 6.57
C LEU A 121 -10.55 -12.72 5.40
N TYR A 122 -11.14 -12.56 4.24
CA TYR A 122 -10.64 -13.10 2.97
C TYR A 122 -9.66 -12.13 2.37
N HIS A 123 -8.41 -12.54 2.26
CA HIS A 123 -7.36 -11.70 1.72
C HIS A 123 -6.42 -12.48 0.80
N ALA A 124 -5.99 -11.83 -0.27
CA ALA A 124 -5.00 -12.36 -1.20
C ALA A 124 -4.11 -11.27 -1.77
N ARG A 125 -2.89 -11.65 -2.11
CA ARG A 125 -2.00 -10.86 -2.97
C ARG A 125 -1.79 -11.63 -4.25
N SER A 126 -2.14 -11.00 -5.38
CA SER A 126 -2.13 -11.63 -6.69
C SER A 126 -1.46 -10.74 -7.73
N PHE A 127 -0.80 -11.36 -8.70
CA PHE A 127 -0.33 -10.65 -9.89
C PHE A 127 -1.51 -10.18 -10.78
N ALA A 128 -2.69 -10.78 -10.59
CA ALA A 128 -3.90 -10.36 -11.26
C ALA A 128 -4.58 -9.13 -10.61
N VAL A 129 -4.12 -8.68 -9.43
CA VAL A 129 -4.59 -7.46 -8.76
C VAL A 129 -3.74 -6.27 -9.19
N LEU A 130 -4.37 -5.23 -9.76
CA LEU A 130 -3.68 -4.03 -10.26
C LEU A 130 -3.54 -2.95 -9.17
N ARG A 131 -4.49 -2.89 -8.25
CA ARG A 131 -4.50 -1.92 -7.15
C ARG A 131 -5.16 -2.50 -5.92
N PRO A 132 -4.80 -2.04 -4.70
CA PRO A 132 -5.42 -2.52 -3.47
C PRO A 132 -6.92 -2.22 -3.47
N SER A 133 -7.69 -3.12 -2.87
CA SER A 133 -9.14 -3.02 -2.77
C SER A 133 -9.63 -3.58 -1.45
N LEU A 134 -10.59 -2.88 -0.84
CA LEU A 134 -11.29 -3.28 0.37
C LEU A 134 -12.80 -3.23 0.11
N THR A 135 -13.45 -4.38 0.24
CA THR A 135 -14.92 -4.47 0.16
C THR A 135 -15.45 -5.32 1.30
N MET A 136 -16.65 -5.04 1.76
CA MET A 136 -17.30 -5.78 2.84
C MET A 136 -18.68 -6.24 2.43
N TYR A 137 -19.09 -7.37 2.99
CA TYR A 137 -20.37 -8.00 2.68
C TYR A 137 -21.06 -8.47 3.95
N ARG A 138 -22.35 -8.13 4.08
CA ARG A 138 -23.25 -8.70 5.09
C ARG A 138 -24.02 -9.85 4.48
N LEU A 139 -23.98 -11.00 5.15
CA LEU A 139 -24.80 -12.15 4.79
C LEU A 139 -26.17 -12.04 5.46
N ASP A 140 -27.23 -12.38 4.75
CA ASP A 140 -28.59 -12.39 5.27
C ASP A 140 -28.85 -13.55 6.26
N ALA A 141 -28.03 -14.59 6.20
CA ALA A 141 -27.99 -15.69 7.16
C ALA A 141 -26.54 -16.04 7.52
N PRO A 142 -26.26 -16.38 8.80
CA PRO A 142 -24.94 -16.83 9.20
C PRO A 142 -24.48 -18.06 8.42
N GLN A 143 -23.19 -18.14 8.14
CA GLN A 143 -22.55 -19.29 7.51
C GLN A 143 -21.37 -19.80 8.34
N THR A 144 -21.22 -21.11 8.38
CA THR A 144 -20.12 -21.74 9.09
C THR A 144 -18.86 -21.76 8.21
N VAL A 145 -17.78 -21.21 8.73
CA VAL A 145 -16.45 -21.23 8.11
C VAL A 145 -15.39 -21.69 9.12
N PRO A 146 -14.23 -22.18 8.67
CA PRO A 146 -13.11 -22.42 9.57
C PRO A 146 -12.58 -21.11 10.17
N GLY A 147 -12.42 -21.06 11.49
CA GLY A 147 -11.76 -19.97 12.19
C GLY A 147 -10.24 -20.03 12.06
N MET A 148 -9.55 -18.92 12.32
CA MET A 148 -8.09 -18.84 12.33
C MET A 148 -7.44 -19.73 13.40
N ASP A 149 -8.21 -20.15 14.41
CA ASP A 149 -7.84 -21.11 15.45
C ASP A 149 -8.09 -22.58 15.05
N GLY A 150 -8.65 -22.82 13.87
CA GLY A 150 -8.99 -24.12 13.32
C GLY A 150 -10.38 -24.62 13.72
N GLU A 151 -11.11 -23.92 14.60
CA GLU A 151 -12.45 -24.30 15.03
C GLU A 151 -13.52 -23.73 14.07
N PRO A 152 -14.63 -24.45 13.84
CA PRO A 152 -15.75 -23.94 13.06
C PRO A 152 -16.40 -22.75 13.77
N MET A 153 -16.70 -21.70 13.02
CA MET A 153 -17.39 -20.53 13.57
C MET A 153 -18.44 -19.99 12.60
N GLU A 154 -19.48 -19.38 13.16
CA GLU A 154 -20.53 -18.72 12.39
C GLU A 154 -20.13 -17.27 12.08
N ILE A 155 -20.20 -16.91 10.81
CA ILE A 155 -19.95 -15.54 10.34
C ILE A 155 -21.19 -14.98 9.65
N ASN A 156 -21.38 -13.68 9.78
CA ASN A 156 -22.37 -12.91 9.00
C ASN A 156 -21.73 -11.75 8.23
N THR A 157 -20.42 -11.55 8.37
CA THR A 157 -19.70 -10.48 7.68
C THR A 157 -18.41 -11.01 7.05
N VAL A 158 -18.25 -10.73 5.78
CA VAL A 158 -17.04 -11.03 5.00
C VAL A 158 -16.31 -9.73 4.67
N VAL A 159 -15.04 -9.67 5.05
CA VAL A 159 -14.11 -8.62 4.63
C VAL A 159 -13.24 -9.19 3.52
N LEU A 160 -13.24 -8.57 2.35
CA LEU A 160 -12.39 -8.94 1.22
C LEU A 160 -11.33 -7.85 1.01
N LEU A 161 -10.07 -8.22 1.28
CA LEU A 161 -8.90 -7.35 1.14
C LEU A 161 -7.95 -7.92 0.10
N LEU A 162 -7.79 -7.22 -1.01
CA LEU A 162 -6.93 -7.64 -2.12
C LEU A 162 -5.78 -6.66 -2.31
N GLY A 163 -4.61 -7.19 -2.70
CA GLY A 163 -3.45 -6.39 -3.05
C GLY A 163 -2.63 -7.00 -4.18
N PRO A 164 -1.83 -6.20 -4.90
CA PRO A 164 -0.87 -6.71 -5.88
C PRO A 164 0.19 -7.62 -5.23
N SER A 165 0.67 -8.63 -5.97
CA SER A 165 1.74 -9.51 -5.48
C SER A 165 3.09 -8.82 -5.35
N ASP A 166 3.33 -7.79 -6.16
CA ASP A 166 4.51 -6.93 -6.18
C ASP A 166 4.38 -5.69 -5.28
N ALA A 167 3.41 -5.71 -4.36
CA ALA A 167 3.20 -4.64 -3.39
C ALA A 167 4.50 -4.29 -2.65
N ASP A 168 4.84 -3.01 -2.63
CA ASP A 168 5.98 -2.51 -1.88
C ASP A 168 5.73 -2.52 -0.36
N LYS A 169 6.78 -2.21 0.40
CA LYS A 169 6.72 -2.21 1.87
C LYS A 169 5.63 -1.27 2.40
N GLU A 170 5.51 -0.11 1.82
CA GLU A 170 4.56 0.93 2.22
C GLU A 170 3.12 0.46 2.03
N MET A 171 2.80 -0.12 0.88
CA MET A 171 1.49 -0.72 0.62
C MET A 171 1.18 -1.85 1.60
N LEU A 172 2.14 -2.76 1.84
CA LEU A 172 1.96 -3.84 2.80
C LEU A 172 1.69 -3.32 4.22
N THR A 173 2.33 -2.23 4.61
CA THR A 173 2.08 -1.59 5.90
C THR A 173 0.63 -1.11 6.00
N VAL A 174 0.10 -0.43 4.98
CA VAL A 174 -1.31 0.03 4.96
C VAL A 174 -2.28 -1.15 4.99
N LEU A 175 -2.04 -2.21 4.22
CA LEU A 175 -2.88 -3.42 4.24
C LEU A 175 -2.87 -4.10 5.63
N SER A 176 -1.74 -4.08 6.32
CA SER A 176 -1.64 -4.58 7.70
C SER A 176 -2.44 -3.71 8.69
N GLU A 177 -2.46 -2.39 8.51
CA GLU A 177 -3.27 -1.48 9.34
C GLU A 177 -4.76 -1.77 9.19
N VAL A 178 -5.25 -2.01 7.97
CA VAL A 178 -6.64 -2.46 7.75
C VAL A 178 -6.93 -3.76 8.49
N SER A 179 -6.03 -4.73 8.42
CA SER A 179 -6.18 -6.01 9.11
C SER A 179 -6.16 -5.85 10.64
N SER A 180 -5.41 -4.88 11.18
CA SER A 180 -5.30 -4.63 12.60
C SER A 180 -6.63 -4.16 13.23
N LEU A 181 -7.50 -3.50 12.45
CA LEU A 181 -8.84 -3.12 12.90
C LEU A 181 -9.69 -4.31 13.36
N LEU A 182 -9.47 -5.48 12.76
CA LEU A 182 -10.23 -6.72 13.08
C LEU A 182 -9.85 -7.33 14.44
N VAL A 183 -8.85 -6.78 15.13
CA VAL A 183 -8.38 -7.27 16.42
C VAL A 183 -8.12 -6.12 17.41
N LYS A 184 -8.53 -4.89 17.08
CA LYS A 184 -8.16 -3.69 17.81
C LYS A 184 -8.86 -3.57 19.15
N ASP A 185 -10.18 -3.53 19.15
CA ASP A 185 -11.02 -3.35 20.32
C ASP A 185 -12.48 -3.76 20.02
N GLU A 186 -13.25 -4.02 21.09
CA GLU A 186 -14.64 -4.47 20.98
C GLU A 186 -15.55 -3.45 20.26
N GLN A 187 -15.31 -2.15 20.43
CA GLN A 187 -16.12 -1.11 19.79
C GLN A 187 -15.89 -1.10 18.27
N SER A 188 -14.65 -1.16 17.83
CA SER A 188 -14.30 -1.27 16.40
C SER A 188 -14.87 -2.54 15.80
N LEU A 189 -14.78 -3.67 16.50
CA LEU A 189 -15.36 -4.94 16.07
C LEU A 189 -16.88 -4.87 15.96
N ALA A 190 -17.58 -4.23 16.91
CA ALA A 190 -19.03 -4.06 16.85
C ALA A 190 -19.46 -3.24 15.62
N VAL A 191 -18.73 -2.16 15.29
CA VAL A 191 -18.99 -1.36 14.09
C VAL A 191 -18.73 -2.19 12.82
N LEU A 192 -17.61 -2.89 12.75
CA LEU A 192 -17.30 -3.75 11.61
C LEU A 192 -18.31 -4.88 11.45
N ALA A 193 -18.83 -5.46 12.55
CA ALA A 193 -19.79 -6.55 12.52
C ALA A 193 -21.23 -6.09 12.23
N HIS A 194 -21.65 -4.92 12.66
CA HIS A 194 -23.06 -4.51 12.68
C HIS A 194 -23.34 -3.11 12.14
N GLY A 195 -22.32 -2.24 12.01
CA GLY A 195 -22.46 -0.87 11.52
C GLY A 195 -22.92 -0.82 10.05
N GLY A 196 -23.54 0.28 9.67
CA GLY A 196 -23.87 0.58 8.29
C GLY A 196 -22.62 0.96 7.48
N GLU A 197 -22.77 1.13 6.17
CA GLU A 197 -21.67 1.47 5.27
C GLU A 197 -20.95 2.76 5.70
N GLU A 198 -21.68 3.80 6.03
CA GLU A 198 -21.14 5.09 6.45
C GLU A 198 -20.36 4.99 7.78
N GLU A 199 -20.85 4.22 8.75
CA GLU A 199 -20.19 4.01 10.04
C GLU A 199 -18.89 3.22 9.87
N VAL A 200 -18.92 2.16 9.06
CA VAL A 200 -17.73 1.36 8.76
C VAL A 200 -16.72 2.17 7.96
N TYR A 201 -17.16 2.90 6.95
CA TYR A 201 -16.29 3.80 6.18
C TYR A 201 -15.61 4.84 7.10
N SER A 202 -16.37 5.48 7.99
CA SER A 202 -15.85 6.46 8.94
C SER A 202 -14.82 5.84 9.90
N LEU A 203 -15.06 4.61 10.36
CA LEU A 203 -14.11 3.89 11.21
C LEU A 203 -12.80 3.59 10.47
N VAL A 204 -12.90 3.05 9.25
CA VAL A 204 -11.73 2.68 8.43
C VAL A 204 -10.94 3.93 8.05
N SER A 205 -11.61 4.99 7.58
CA SER A 205 -10.94 6.23 7.18
C SER A 205 -10.24 6.89 8.36
N ALA A 206 -10.92 7.04 9.50
CA ALA A 206 -10.32 7.62 10.71
C ALA A 206 -9.09 6.84 11.20
N HIS A 207 -9.13 5.51 11.12
CA HIS A 207 -7.97 4.68 11.48
C HIS A 207 -6.79 4.88 10.52
N LEU A 208 -7.04 4.89 9.22
CA LEU A 208 -6.00 5.10 8.20
C LEU A 208 -5.44 6.52 8.22
N GLU A 209 -6.26 7.53 8.50
CA GLU A 209 -5.81 8.90 8.71
C GLU A 209 -4.88 9.01 9.94
N GLN A 210 -5.28 8.41 11.06
CA GLN A 210 -4.46 8.38 12.26
C GLN A 210 -3.12 7.67 12.04
N PHE A 211 -3.13 6.56 11.32
CA PHE A 211 -1.92 5.87 10.90
C PHE A 211 -1.04 6.76 10.03
N PHE A 212 -1.61 7.43 9.03
CA PHE A 212 -0.88 8.32 8.14
C PHE A 212 -0.22 9.49 8.89
N ASP A 213 -0.94 10.13 9.81
CA ASP A 213 -0.42 11.23 10.63
C ASP A 213 0.76 10.78 11.51
N HIS A 214 0.63 9.61 12.11
CA HIS A 214 1.71 9.02 12.90
C HIS A 214 2.94 8.70 12.04
N TYR A 215 2.73 8.06 10.89
CA TYR A 215 3.79 7.74 9.93
C TYR A 215 4.50 9.01 9.44
N TRP A 216 3.73 10.03 9.07
CA TRP A 216 4.27 11.33 8.63
C TRP A 216 5.10 12.02 9.70
N THR A 217 4.66 11.97 10.96
CA THR A 217 5.37 12.57 12.08
C THR A 217 6.69 11.85 12.36
N SER A 218 6.69 10.52 12.34
CA SER A 218 7.90 9.71 12.56
C SER A 218 8.98 9.91 11.48
N MET A 219 8.62 10.38 10.30
CA MET A 219 9.57 10.65 9.22
C MET A 219 10.26 12.03 9.33
N LYS A 220 9.80 12.89 10.25
CA LYS A 220 10.39 14.21 10.50
C LYS A 220 11.44 14.22 11.62
N GLU A 221 11.48 13.16 12.43
CA GLU A 221 12.47 12.93 13.47
C GLU A 221 13.73 12.24 12.90
#